data_49b5f41bfde97da922da5eb84bd70790
#
_entry.id   49b5f41bfde97da922da5eb84bd70790
#
_cell.length_a   1.000
_cell.length_b   1.000
_cell.length_c   1.000
_cell.angle_alpha   90.00
_cell.angle_beta   90.00
_cell.angle_gamma   90.00
#
_symmetry.space_group_name_H-M   'P 1'
#
loop_
_entity.id
_entity.type
_entity.pdbx_description
1 polymer ?
#
loop_
_entity_poly.entity_id
_entity_poly.type
_entity_poly.pdbx_seq_one_letter_code
_entity_poly.pdbx_strand_id
1 'polypeptide(L)'
;LFRSYRIVWNDGKVWHHRQVTDRKTPFTLKGGGTKMIPIARPRIVVGGGEVFYIFRDEERGSCVSIAHATDLAISQWTITDLTDFSVDAWEPSHDTELWKKQRKLHLFVQHTRQGDGERMAEIEPQMVYVLEMDMNTKK
;
A
#
# COMPACT_ATOMS: atom_id res chain seq x y z
N LEU A 1 -1.97 14.73 14.53
CA LEU A 1 -2.40 13.34 14.49
C LEU A 1 -2.53 12.85 13.05
N PHE A 2 -1.87 11.76 12.72
CA PHE A 2 -1.96 11.11 11.42
C PHE A 2 -3.19 10.19 11.42
N ARG A 3 -3.97 10.19 10.33
CA ARG A 3 -5.13 9.30 10.21
C ARG A 3 -5.25 8.63 8.86
N SER A 4 -4.89 9.31 7.78
CA SER A 4 -5.23 8.84 6.44
C SER A 4 -4.06 8.95 5.49
N TYR A 5 -4.03 8.07 4.51
CA TYR A 5 -3.12 8.18 3.38
C TYR A 5 -3.47 9.40 2.52
N ARG A 6 -2.42 10.06 2.05
CA ARG A 6 -2.52 11.17 1.11
C ARG A 6 -1.51 10.99 0.00
N ILE A 7 -1.83 11.50 -1.17
CA ILE A 7 -0.93 11.58 -2.32
C ILE A 7 -0.72 13.05 -2.69
N VAL A 8 0.51 13.36 -3.08
CA VAL A 8 0.90 14.66 -3.64
C VAL A 8 1.54 14.41 -4.99
N TRP A 9 1.18 15.17 -5.99
CA TRP A 9 1.77 15.07 -7.32
C TRP A 9 1.86 16.45 -8.00
N ASN A 10 2.70 16.54 -9.04
CA ASN A 10 2.82 17.72 -9.89
C ASN A 10 2.41 17.33 -11.32
N ASP A 11 1.56 18.13 -11.94
CA ASP A 11 1.08 17.95 -13.31
C ASP A 11 1.96 18.61 -14.38
N GLY A 12 3.11 19.13 -13.95
CA GLY A 12 4.02 19.95 -14.77
C GLY A 12 3.80 21.45 -14.65
N LYS A 13 2.74 21.88 -13.98
CA LYS A 13 2.38 23.30 -13.76
C LYS A 13 2.22 23.63 -12.28
N VAL A 14 1.40 22.82 -11.58
CA VAL A 14 1.05 23.05 -10.18
C VAL A 14 1.13 21.77 -9.37
N TRP A 15 1.28 21.92 -8.06
CA TRP A 15 1.21 20.84 -7.11
C TRP A 15 -0.24 20.58 -6.70
N HIS A 16 -0.60 19.31 -6.69
CA HIS A 16 -1.89 18.80 -6.25
C HIS A 16 -1.73 17.93 -5.02
N HIS A 17 -2.77 17.80 -4.22
CA HIS A 17 -2.83 16.80 -3.16
C HIS A 17 -4.23 16.20 -3.08
N ARG A 18 -4.31 14.94 -2.67
CA ARG A 18 -5.59 14.26 -2.44
C ARG A 18 -5.48 13.26 -1.30
N GLN A 19 -6.57 13.10 -0.59
CA GLN A 19 -6.73 12.04 0.39
C GLN A 19 -7.08 10.74 -0.33
N VAL A 20 -6.41 9.63 0.04
CA VAL A 20 -6.62 8.30 -0.54
C VAL A 20 -7.61 7.50 0.30
N THR A 21 -7.44 7.52 1.62
CA THR A 21 -8.31 6.81 2.57
C THR A 21 -8.92 7.76 3.58
N ASP A 22 -10.05 7.38 4.17
CA ASP A 22 -10.72 8.13 5.24
C ASP A 22 -10.72 7.33 6.54
N ARG A 23 -9.52 7.07 7.06
CA ARG A 23 -9.28 6.38 8.30
C ARG A 23 -9.86 7.15 9.49
N LYS A 24 -10.55 6.47 10.40
CA LYS A 24 -11.23 7.09 11.55
C LYS A 24 -10.37 7.12 12.80
N THR A 25 -9.58 6.08 13.04
CA THR A 25 -8.73 5.94 14.22
C THR A 25 -7.43 6.72 14.07
N PRO A 26 -7.20 7.75 14.87
CA PRO A 26 -5.91 8.46 14.83
C PRO A 26 -4.81 7.61 15.48
N PHE A 27 -3.57 7.82 15.05
CA PHE A 27 -2.40 7.27 15.71
C PHE A 27 -1.30 8.31 15.86
N THR A 28 -0.30 8.01 16.66
CA THR A 28 0.82 8.93 16.92
C THR A 28 2.16 8.24 16.74
N LEU A 29 3.14 8.99 16.23
CA LEU A 29 4.53 8.58 16.13
C LEU A 29 5.39 9.18 17.26
N LYS A 30 4.79 9.75 18.29
CA LYS A 30 5.51 10.31 19.45
C LYS A 30 6.26 9.21 20.21
N GLY A 31 7.41 9.60 20.79
CA GLY A 31 8.30 8.73 21.57
C GLY A 31 9.45 8.17 20.73
N GLY A 32 10.45 7.61 21.38
CA GLY A 32 11.60 6.96 20.75
C GLY A 32 11.32 5.50 20.38
N GLY A 33 12.28 4.88 19.68
CA GLY A 33 12.25 3.47 19.28
C GLY A 33 11.34 3.18 18.10
N THR A 34 11.39 1.93 17.66
CA THR A 34 10.55 1.41 16.59
C THR A 34 9.08 1.34 17.02
N LYS A 35 8.17 1.78 16.19
CA LYS A 35 6.74 1.81 16.48
C LYS A 35 5.99 0.78 15.64
N MET A 36 5.04 0.12 16.26
CA MET A 36 4.00 -0.60 15.53
C MET A 36 3.05 0.43 14.92
N ILE A 37 3.12 0.58 13.60
CA ILE A 37 2.32 1.57 12.87
C ILE A 37 1.13 0.85 12.24
N PRO A 38 -0.12 1.33 12.47
CA PRO A 38 -1.33 0.66 11.98
C PRO A 38 -1.52 0.75 10.47
N ILE A 39 -0.65 1.47 9.77
CA ILE A 39 -0.63 1.61 8.31
C ILE A 39 0.77 1.30 7.77
N ALA A 40 0.85 0.73 6.56
CA ALA A 40 2.13 0.55 5.86
C ALA A 40 2.63 1.85 5.24
N ARG A 41 3.90 1.91 4.88
CA ARG A 41 4.42 2.88 3.91
C ARG A 41 3.90 2.48 2.52
N PRO A 42 3.13 3.32 1.84
CA PRO A 42 2.48 2.90 0.61
C PRO A 42 3.48 2.78 -0.54
N ARG A 43 3.16 1.92 -1.50
CA ARG A 43 3.84 1.86 -2.79
C ARG A 43 2.97 2.47 -3.86
N ILE A 44 3.51 3.43 -4.60
CA ILE A 44 2.84 4.05 -5.74
C ILE A 44 3.42 3.47 -7.02
N VAL A 45 2.53 3.03 -7.90
CA VAL A 45 2.87 2.50 -9.22
C VAL A 45 2.06 3.27 -10.26
N VAL A 46 2.73 3.82 -11.26
CA VAL A 46 2.10 4.64 -12.31
C VAL A 46 2.39 4.04 -13.67
N GLY A 47 1.41 4.08 -14.56
CA GLY A 47 1.62 3.69 -15.94
C GLY A 47 0.31 3.53 -16.70
N GLY A 48 0.36 3.67 -18.03
CA GLY A 48 -0.82 3.60 -18.90
C GLY A 48 -1.87 4.68 -18.64
N GLY A 49 -1.50 5.79 -17.99
CA GLY A 49 -2.44 6.84 -17.60
C GLY A 49 -3.15 6.57 -16.27
N GLU A 50 -2.77 5.52 -15.55
CA GLU A 50 -3.41 5.07 -14.32
C GLU A 50 -2.44 5.16 -13.13
N VAL A 51 -2.99 5.27 -11.91
CA VAL A 51 -2.24 5.32 -10.66
C VAL A 51 -2.75 4.24 -9.72
N PHE A 52 -1.82 3.43 -9.22
CA PHE A 52 -2.07 2.37 -8.25
C PHE A 52 -1.35 2.71 -6.95
N TYR A 53 -2.11 2.78 -5.87
CA TYR A 53 -1.62 3.07 -4.54
C TYR A 53 -1.82 1.84 -3.67
N ILE A 54 -0.73 1.11 -3.39
CA ILE A 54 -0.75 -0.18 -2.69
C ILE A 54 -0.40 0.07 -1.23
N PHE A 55 -1.22 -0.46 -0.34
CA PHE A 55 -1.10 -0.18 1.09
C PHE A 55 -1.68 -1.31 1.95
N ARG A 56 -1.45 -1.21 3.24
CA ARG A 56 -2.08 -2.00 4.28
C ARG A 56 -2.58 -1.03 5.35
N ASP A 57 -3.79 -1.27 5.87
CA ASP A 57 -4.39 -0.48 6.94
C ASP A 57 -5.12 -1.42 7.93
N GLU A 58 -4.87 -1.23 9.22
CA GLU A 58 -5.50 -2.00 10.29
C GLU A 58 -7.04 -1.87 10.27
N GLU A 59 -7.57 -0.70 9.94
CA GLU A 59 -9.03 -0.49 9.80
C GLU A 59 -9.64 -1.31 8.65
N ARG A 60 -8.81 -1.84 7.76
CA ARG A 60 -9.19 -2.78 6.69
C ARG A 60 -8.78 -4.23 6.99
N GLY A 61 -8.58 -4.56 8.27
CA GLY A 61 -8.13 -5.88 8.67
C GLY A 61 -6.67 -6.19 8.34
N SER A 62 -5.84 -5.17 8.12
CA SER A 62 -4.44 -5.33 7.68
C SER A 62 -4.28 -6.17 6.41
N CYS A 63 -5.28 -6.18 5.52
CA CYS A 63 -5.20 -6.80 4.21
C CYS A 63 -4.28 -6.03 3.27
N VAL A 64 -3.79 -6.68 2.22
CA VAL A 64 -3.19 -5.99 1.08
C VAL A 64 -4.30 -5.27 0.34
N SER A 65 -4.24 -3.95 0.29
CA SER A 65 -5.24 -3.12 -0.37
C SER A 65 -4.61 -2.32 -1.51
N ILE A 66 -5.40 -2.06 -2.54
CA ILE A 66 -5.01 -1.21 -3.66
C ILE A 66 -6.08 -0.12 -3.87
N ALA A 67 -5.64 1.13 -3.94
CA ALA A 67 -6.46 2.22 -4.45
C ALA A 67 -6.04 2.50 -5.90
N HIS A 68 -6.99 2.46 -6.80
CA HIS A 68 -6.79 2.62 -8.23
C HIS A 68 -7.50 3.88 -8.73
N ALA A 69 -6.76 4.73 -9.43
CA ALA A 69 -7.28 5.86 -10.19
C ALA A 69 -7.03 5.62 -11.68
N THR A 70 -8.05 5.78 -12.49
CA THR A 70 -8.02 5.53 -13.94
C THR A 70 -7.50 6.72 -14.75
N ASP A 71 -7.09 7.77 -14.08
CA ASP A 71 -6.53 8.96 -14.69
C ASP A 71 -5.41 9.59 -13.83
N LEU A 72 -4.48 10.32 -14.48
CA LEU A 72 -3.36 10.98 -13.80
C LEU A 72 -3.77 12.23 -13.03
N ALA A 73 -4.98 12.75 -13.25
CA ALA A 73 -5.54 13.83 -12.43
C ALA A 73 -6.09 13.29 -11.10
N ILE A 74 -6.16 11.97 -10.98
CA ILE A 74 -6.62 11.26 -9.78
C ILE A 74 -7.99 11.79 -9.35
N SER A 75 -8.93 11.76 -10.30
CA SER A 75 -10.27 12.31 -10.10
C SER A 75 -11.03 11.59 -9.00
N GLN A 76 -10.87 10.27 -8.92
CA GLN A 76 -11.42 9.42 -7.87
C GLN A 76 -10.59 8.16 -7.68
N TRP A 77 -10.79 7.50 -6.54
CA TRP A 77 -10.19 6.21 -6.21
C TRP A 77 -11.26 5.12 -6.12
N THR A 78 -10.95 3.96 -6.65
CA THR A 78 -11.62 2.71 -6.29
C THR A 78 -10.68 1.91 -5.39
N ILE A 79 -11.13 1.51 -4.21
CA ILE A 79 -10.32 0.74 -3.26
C ILE A 79 -10.81 -0.70 -3.21
N THR A 80 -9.89 -1.63 -3.39
CA THR A 80 -10.14 -3.08 -3.35
C THR A 80 -9.14 -3.74 -2.42
N ASP A 81 -9.59 -4.69 -1.62
CA ASP A 81 -8.72 -5.57 -0.84
C ASP A 81 -8.33 -6.76 -1.72
N LEU A 82 -7.02 -7.01 -1.82
CA LEU A 82 -6.43 -8.04 -2.66
C LEU A 82 -6.25 -9.38 -1.92
N THR A 83 -6.26 -9.33 -0.59
CA THR A 83 -6.24 -10.52 0.27
C THR A 83 -7.45 -10.52 1.18
N ASP A 84 -7.94 -11.70 1.52
CA ASP A 84 -8.98 -11.96 2.52
C ASP A 84 -8.38 -12.32 3.90
N PHE A 85 -7.07 -12.22 4.02
CA PHE A 85 -6.31 -12.46 5.24
C PHE A 85 -5.41 -11.28 5.60
N SER A 86 -5.12 -11.14 6.89
CA SER A 86 -4.19 -10.13 7.40
C SER A 86 -2.75 -10.45 7.01
N VAL A 87 -2.01 -9.42 6.63
CA VAL A 87 -0.55 -9.47 6.43
C VAL A 87 0.22 -8.79 7.58
N ASP A 88 -0.49 -8.40 8.63
CA ASP A 88 -0.01 -7.78 9.87
C ASP A 88 0.90 -6.57 9.59
N ALA A 89 2.21 -6.65 9.86
CA ALA A 89 3.16 -5.54 9.71
C ALA A 89 3.80 -5.43 8.31
N TRP A 90 3.25 -6.12 7.32
CA TRP A 90 3.79 -6.13 5.95
C TRP A 90 3.93 -4.74 5.34
N GLU A 91 5.02 -4.55 4.61
CA GLU A 91 5.32 -3.34 3.84
C GLU A 91 5.28 -3.63 2.34
N PRO A 92 4.55 -2.84 1.54
CA PRO A 92 4.39 -3.07 0.11
C PRO A 92 5.70 -3.07 -0.69
N SER A 93 5.89 -4.12 -1.48
CA SER A 93 6.96 -4.21 -2.47
C SER A 93 6.46 -4.84 -3.77
N HIS A 94 7.06 -4.49 -4.91
CA HIS A 94 6.68 -5.04 -6.20
C HIS A 94 7.90 -5.23 -7.10
N ASP A 95 7.78 -6.10 -8.09
CA ASP A 95 8.78 -6.26 -9.15
C ASP A 95 8.74 -5.07 -10.09
N THR A 96 9.69 -4.15 -9.91
CA THR A 96 9.78 -2.91 -10.69
C THR A 96 10.19 -3.17 -12.14
N GLU A 97 10.99 -4.20 -12.41
CA GLU A 97 11.44 -4.53 -13.77
C GLU A 97 10.32 -5.18 -14.57
N LEU A 98 9.57 -6.08 -13.96
CA LEU A 98 8.43 -6.71 -14.60
C LEU A 98 7.33 -5.67 -14.91
N TRP A 99 7.09 -4.75 -13.99
CA TRP A 99 6.18 -3.64 -14.23
C TRP A 99 6.59 -2.79 -15.43
N LYS A 100 7.86 -2.36 -15.49
CA LYS A 100 8.37 -1.54 -16.59
C LYS A 100 8.29 -2.24 -17.93
N LYS A 101 8.65 -3.53 -17.98
CA LYS A 101 8.76 -4.30 -19.23
C LYS A 101 7.43 -4.84 -19.73
N GLN A 102 6.52 -5.25 -18.83
CA GLN A 102 5.36 -6.04 -19.17
C GLN A 102 4.04 -5.50 -18.61
N ARG A 103 4.05 -4.44 -17.80
CA ARG A 103 2.84 -3.91 -17.12
C ARG A 103 2.15 -4.95 -16.23
N LYS A 104 2.92 -5.91 -15.72
CA LYS A 104 2.46 -6.88 -14.74
C LYS A 104 2.85 -6.42 -13.35
N LEU A 105 1.89 -6.34 -12.46
CA LEU A 105 2.12 -5.98 -11.07
C LEU A 105 2.21 -7.26 -10.24
N HIS A 106 3.42 -7.61 -9.84
CA HIS A 106 3.70 -8.72 -8.92
C HIS A 106 4.05 -8.13 -7.56
N LEU A 107 3.25 -8.43 -6.55
CA LEU A 107 3.48 -8.06 -5.17
C LEU A 107 4.02 -9.25 -4.39
N PHE A 108 5.12 -9.05 -3.66
CA PHE A 108 5.60 -10.04 -2.71
C PHE A 108 4.88 -9.85 -1.39
N VAL A 109 4.12 -10.84 -0.96
CA VAL A 109 3.23 -10.76 0.20
C VAL A 109 3.58 -11.85 1.20
N GLN A 110 3.73 -11.45 2.45
CA GLN A 110 3.99 -12.34 3.55
C GLN A 110 3.33 -11.79 4.82
N HIS A 111 2.75 -12.66 5.63
CA HIS A 111 2.36 -12.28 6.98
C HIS A 111 3.62 -12.01 7.80
N THR A 112 3.81 -10.77 8.22
CA THR A 112 5.00 -10.34 8.98
C THR A 112 4.57 -9.73 10.31
N ARG A 113 5.36 -9.91 11.35
CA ARG A 113 5.09 -9.32 12.65
C ARG A 113 6.26 -8.45 13.08
N GLN A 114 5.96 -7.36 13.74
CA GLN A 114 6.93 -6.49 14.39
C GLN A 114 6.81 -6.65 15.91
N GLY A 115 7.95 -6.82 16.58
CA GLY A 115 8.02 -6.78 18.04
C GLY A 115 7.97 -5.35 18.58
N ASP A 116 7.80 -5.21 19.88
CA ASP A 116 7.87 -3.92 20.56
C ASP A 116 9.30 -3.38 20.57
N GLY A 117 9.47 -2.14 20.15
CA GLY A 117 10.77 -1.48 20.04
C GLY A 117 11.67 -2.19 19.04
N GLU A 118 12.89 -2.51 19.47
CA GLU A 118 13.92 -3.22 18.67
C GLU A 118 13.85 -4.75 18.83
N ARG A 119 12.81 -5.29 19.47
CA ARG A 119 12.69 -6.72 19.72
C ARG A 119 12.24 -7.46 18.48
N MET A 120 12.77 -8.66 18.28
CA MET A 120 12.24 -9.60 17.30
C MET A 120 10.88 -10.09 17.76
N ALA A 121 9.92 -10.15 16.85
CA ALA A 121 8.66 -10.84 17.10
C ALA A 121 8.88 -12.35 16.97
N GLU A 122 8.35 -13.12 17.91
CA GLU A 122 8.24 -14.56 17.75
C GLU A 122 7.05 -14.84 16.83
N ILE A 123 7.32 -15.49 15.71
CA ILE A 123 6.32 -15.89 14.72
C ILE A 123 6.79 -17.18 14.05
N GLU A 124 5.88 -18.13 13.88
CA GLU A 124 6.14 -19.34 13.11
C GLU A 124 6.49 -18.98 11.65
N PRO A 125 7.28 -19.83 10.96
CA PRO A 125 7.58 -19.61 9.54
C PRO A 125 6.32 -19.38 8.71
N GLN A 126 6.33 -18.33 7.92
CA GLN A 126 5.18 -17.89 7.12
C GLN A 126 5.44 -18.13 5.63
N MET A 127 4.39 -18.49 4.92
CA MET A 127 4.43 -18.59 3.46
C MET A 127 4.66 -17.21 2.83
N VAL A 128 5.44 -17.22 1.74
CA VAL A 128 5.58 -16.05 0.85
C VAL A 128 4.68 -16.28 -0.36
N TYR A 129 3.87 -15.30 -0.68
CA TYR A 129 2.97 -15.30 -1.82
C TYR A 129 3.44 -14.28 -2.87
N VAL A 130 3.13 -14.55 -4.12
CA VAL A 130 3.21 -13.56 -5.19
C VAL A 130 1.77 -13.31 -5.66
N LEU A 131 1.28 -12.10 -5.44
CA LEU A 131 0.03 -11.65 -6.03
C LEU A 131 0.31 -11.10 -7.41
N GLU A 132 -0.26 -11.73 -8.44
CA GLU A 132 -0.05 -11.38 -9.84
C GLU A 132 -1.27 -10.66 -10.42
N MET A 133 -1.07 -9.48 -10.96
CA MET A 133 -2.10 -8.71 -11.66
C MET A 133 -1.59 -8.28 -13.01
N ASP A 134 -2.29 -8.69 -14.07
CA ASP A 134 -2.02 -8.23 -15.44
C ASP A 134 -2.85 -6.97 -15.72
N MET A 135 -2.16 -5.83 -15.81
CA MET A 135 -2.78 -4.53 -16.03
C MET A 135 -2.96 -4.18 -17.52
N ASN A 136 -2.62 -5.11 -18.43
CA ASN A 136 -2.85 -4.92 -19.87
C ASN A 136 -4.25 -5.35 -20.32
N THR A 137 -4.98 -6.06 -19.48
CA THR A 137 -6.35 -6.50 -19.79
C THR A 137 -7.31 -5.32 -19.73
N LYS A 138 -7.38 -4.55 -20.82
CA LYS A 138 -8.56 -3.68 -21.03
C LYS A 138 -9.78 -4.59 -21.22
N LYS A 139 -10.74 -4.50 -20.31
CA LYS A 139 -12.10 -4.99 -20.59
C LYS A 139 -12.78 -4.08 -21.60
#